data_ab0e01abaf7b5efd4b2dc134917e359b
#
_entry.id   ab0e01abaf7b5efd4b2dc134917e359b
#
_cell.length_a   1.000
_cell.length_b   1.000
_cell.length_c   1.000
_cell.angle_alpha   90.00
_cell.angle_beta   90.00
_cell.angle_gamma   90.00
#
_symmetry.space_group_name_H-M   'P 1'
#
loop_
_entity.id
_entity.type
_entity.pdbx_description
1 polymer ?
#
loop_
_entity_poly.entity_id
_entity_poly.type
_entity_poly.pdbx_seq_one_letter_code
_entity_poly.pdbx_strand_id
1 'polypeptide(L)'
;MELNWRKARLLTLAALLTLLSNAYCSSKAVQKREQNQEQNKQVDVSDSATPAKVKTFAWHCEDCTPGEQYILAELQERTKIVDPNALATIMGNIKQESKFIPNICEGGARVNYEDCLTGGYGLIQWTTYNRYKNLGEFCNKYSCDPSSLEGQTRYMINENNFQRILPEFEGSGLTVKQYMVPAYKWLGWGIKGNRELYAYQYSKKLVHPFY
;
A
#
# COMPACT_ATOMS: atom_id res chain seq x y z
N MET A 1 46.06 6.53 -57.18
CA MET A 1 44.60 6.35 -57.25
C MET A 1 44.13 4.96 -56.67
N GLU A 2 44.98 4.29 -55.89
CA GLU A 2 44.72 2.93 -55.35
C GLU A 2 44.23 2.85 -53.89
N LEU A 3 44.24 3.99 -53.18
CA LEU A 3 43.99 3.99 -51.72
C LEU A 3 42.47 4.01 -51.37
N ASN A 4 41.59 4.20 -52.34
CA ASN A 4 40.14 4.33 -52.09
C ASN A 4 39.38 2.99 -52.10
N TRP A 5 39.90 1.98 -52.74
CA TRP A 5 39.18 0.69 -52.87
C TRP A 5 39.24 -0.17 -51.61
N ARG A 6 40.33 -0.07 -50.82
CA ARG A 6 40.46 -0.82 -49.58
C ARG A 6 39.55 -0.28 -48.47
N LYS A 7 39.35 1.05 -48.41
CA LYS A 7 38.43 1.68 -47.45
C LYS A 7 36.97 1.39 -47.75
N ALA A 8 36.58 1.35 -49.05
CA ALA A 8 35.24 1.01 -49.46
C ALA A 8 34.85 -0.45 -49.13
N ARG A 9 35.77 -1.40 -49.27
CA ARG A 9 35.55 -2.82 -48.94
C ARG A 9 35.46 -3.07 -47.42
N LEU A 10 36.19 -2.33 -46.62
CA LEU A 10 36.14 -2.44 -45.16
C LEU A 10 34.81 -1.88 -44.63
N LEU A 11 34.29 -0.81 -45.19
CA LEU A 11 33.00 -0.22 -44.78
C LEU A 11 31.81 -1.11 -45.16
N THR A 12 31.85 -1.80 -46.29
CA THR A 12 30.77 -2.74 -46.72
C THR A 12 30.77 -4.02 -45.86
N LEU A 13 31.92 -4.53 -45.44
CA LEU A 13 32.02 -5.69 -44.58
C LEU A 13 31.53 -5.37 -43.16
N ALA A 14 31.81 -4.18 -42.62
CA ALA A 14 31.34 -3.76 -41.32
C ALA A 14 29.80 -3.56 -41.28
N ALA A 15 29.21 -3.03 -42.37
CA ALA A 15 27.77 -2.86 -42.47
C ALA A 15 27.03 -4.22 -42.61
N LEU A 16 27.59 -5.20 -43.30
CA LEU A 16 27.03 -6.55 -43.40
C LEU A 16 27.08 -7.31 -42.05
N LEU A 17 28.14 -7.15 -41.27
CA LEU A 17 28.28 -7.77 -39.93
C LEU A 17 27.27 -7.20 -38.94
N THR A 18 26.99 -5.90 -38.99
CA THR A 18 25.99 -5.25 -38.08
C THR A 18 24.56 -5.66 -38.45
N LEU A 19 24.25 -5.85 -39.72
CA LEU A 19 22.93 -6.33 -40.17
C LEU A 19 22.68 -7.78 -39.78
N LEU A 20 23.70 -8.66 -39.86
CA LEU A 20 23.62 -10.06 -39.42
C LEU A 20 23.49 -10.19 -37.90
N SER A 21 24.16 -9.34 -37.11
CA SER A 21 24.02 -9.35 -35.66
C SER A 21 22.64 -8.89 -35.20
N ASN A 22 22.06 -7.88 -35.83
CA ASN A 22 20.71 -7.41 -35.54
C ASN A 22 19.61 -8.44 -35.93
N ALA A 23 19.76 -9.14 -37.04
CA ALA A 23 18.83 -10.20 -37.43
C ALA A 23 18.91 -11.40 -36.48
N TYR A 24 20.11 -11.78 -36.02
CA TYR A 24 20.30 -12.87 -35.05
C TYR A 24 19.75 -12.54 -33.66
N CYS A 25 19.88 -11.29 -33.21
CA CYS A 25 19.30 -10.83 -31.94
C CYS A 25 17.78 -10.77 -31.98
N SER A 26 17.20 -10.36 -33.12
CA SER A 26 15.74 -10.30 -33.33
C SER A 26 15.11 -11.70 -33.38
N SER A 27 15.77 -12.69 -34.02
CA SER A 27 15.26 -14.06 -34.07
C SER A 27 15.25 -14.75 -32.69
N LYS A 28 16.27 -14.53 -31.87
CA LYS A 28 16.30 -15.05 -30.49
C LYS A 28 15.24 -14.42 -29.59
N ALA A 29 14.90 -13.14 -29.80
CA ALA A 29 13.87 -12.48 -29.02
C ALA A 29 12.45 -12.98 -29.39
N VAL A 30 12.21 -13.31 -30.66
CA VAL A 30 10.96 -13.92 -31.12
C VAL A 30 10.83 -15.35 -30.59
N GLN A 31 11.87 -16.19 -30.72
CA GLN A 31 11.84 -17.56 -30.20
C GLN A 31 11.63 -17.60 -28.66
N LYS A 32 12.21 -16.66 -27.91
CA LYS A 32 11.99 -16.59 -26.47
C LYS A 32 10.57 -16.16 -26.11
N ARG A 33 9.90 -15.37 -26.96
CA ARG A 33 8.48 -15.00 -26.77
C ARG A 33 7.55 -16.17 -27.08
N GLU A 34 7.83 -16.93 -28.12
CA GLU A 34 7.05 -18.13 -28.47
C GLU A 34 7.17 -19.22 -27.42
N GLN A 35 8.38 -19.49 -26.90
CA GLN A 35 8.58 -20.45 -25.82
C GLN A 35 7.89 -20.04 -24.51
N ASN A 36 7.83 -18.73 -24.18
CA ASN A 36 7.07 -18.26 -23.02
C ASN A 36 5.55 -18.31 -23.22
N GLN A 37 5.06 -18.25 -24.47
CA GLN A 37 3.63 -18.42 -24.75
C GLN A 37 3.20 -19.89 -24.76
N GLU A 38 4.06 -20.82 -25.16
CA GLU A 38 3.78 -22.25 -25.06
C GLU A 38 3.86 -22.78 -23.63
N GLN A 39 4.79 -22.28 -22.81
CA GLN A 39 4.83 -22.62 -21.37
C GLN A 39 3.62 -22.10 -20.58
N ASN A 40 2.97 -21.02 -21.05
CA ASN A 40 1.76 -20.49 -20.41
C ASN A 40 0.47 -21.21 -20.89
N LYS A 41 0.55 -22.08 -21.88
CA LYS A 41 -0.59 -22.81 -22.43
C LYS A 41 -0.70 -24.25 -21.93
N GLN A 42 0.27 -24.72 -21.16
CA GLN A 42 0.31 -26.05 -20.56
C GLN A 42 0.30 -25.96 -19.04
N VAL A 43 -0.61 -25.12 -18.50
CA VAL A 43 -1.07 -25.29 -17.11
C VAL A 43 -2.29 -26.20 -17.19
N ASP A 44 -2.03 -27.42 -16.90
CA ASP A 44 -2.95 -28.54 -16.82
C ASP A 44 -4.18 -28.19 -15.98
N VAL A 45 -5.35 -28.46 -16.57
CA VAL A 45 -6.61 -28.50 -15.87
C VAL A 45 -6.68 -29.85 -15.12
N SER A 46 -5.95 -29.96 -14.02
CA SER A 46 -6.20 -30.97 -13.01
C SER A 46 -5.48 -30.60 -11.72
N ASP A 47 -6.03 -29.64 -11.01
CA ASP A 47 -5.91 -29.69 -9.56
C ASP A 47 -7.21 -29.12 -8.98
N SER A 48 -7.83 -29.93 -8.12
CA SER A 48 -8.99 -29.53 -7.37
C SER A 48 -8.66 -28.24 -6.60
N ALA A 49 -9.02 -27.11 -7.19
CA ALA A 49 -8.95 -25.84 -6.53
C ALA A 49 -9.82 -25.95 -5.27
N THR A 50 -9.18 -26.19 -4.15
CA THR A 50 -9.76 -25.88 -2.85
C THR A 50 -10.25 -24.46 -2.98
N PRO A 51 -11.56 -24.17 -2.84
CA PRO A 51 -12.05 -22.81 -3.01
C PRO A 51 -11.24 -21.93 -2.07
N ALA A 52 -10.59 -20.89 -2.63
CA ALA A 52 -9.89 -19.91 -1.83
C ALA A 52 -10.89 -19.46 -0.77
N LYS A 53 -10.54 -19.70 0.51
CA LYS A 53 -11.40 -19.41 1.65
C LYS A 53 -11.66 -17.90 1.55
N VAL A 54 -12.85 -17.51 1.09
CA VAL A 54 -13.28 -16.12 1.06
C VAL A 54 -13.19 -15.66 2.50
N LYS A 55 -12.21 -14.82 2.82
CA LYS A 55 -12.11 -14.23 4.14
C LYS A 55 -13.30 -13.30 4.29
N THR A 56 -14.32 -13.77 5.00
CA THR A 56 -15.43 -12.90 5.44
C THR A 56 -14.89 -12.07 6.59
N PHE A 57 -14.71 -10.79 6.33
CA PHE A 57 -14.42 -9.85 7.41
C PHE A 57 -15.61 -9.80 8.35
N ALA A 58 -15.34 -9.78 9.67
CA ALA A 58 -16.41 -9.76 10.66
C ALA A 58 -17.20 -8.44 10.64
N TRP A 59 -16.56 -7.34 10.20
CA TRP A 59 -17.18 -6.02 10.13
C TRP A 59 -16.97 -5.41 8.74
N HIS A 60 -18.03 -4.80 8.23
CA HIS A 60 -17.96 -4.00 7.03
C HIS A 60 -18.72 -2.67 7.17
N CYS A 61 -18.52 -1.74 6.27
CA CYS A 61 -19.10 -0.41 6.32
C CYS A 61 -19.70 -0.06 4.96
N GLU A 62 -21.03 -0.19 4.80
CA GLU A 62 -21.71 0.01 3.51
C GLU A 62 -21.57 1.44 2.97
N ASP A 63 -21.67 2.44 3.88
CA ASP A 63 -21.59 3.86 3.54
C ASP A 63 -20.16 4.43 3.55
N CYS A 64 -19.14 3.58 3.63
CA CYS A 64 -17.77 4.00 3.61
C CYS A 64 -17.22 4.12 2.19
N THR A 65 -16.34 5.09 1.98
CA THR A 65 -15.60 5.20 0.71
C THR A 65 -14.72 3.98 0.47
N PRO A 66 -14.31 3.71 -0.79
CA PRO A 66 -13.40 2.59 -1.07
C PRO A 66 -12.12 2.61 -0.25
N GLY A 67 -11.55 3.80 0.03
CA GLY A 67 -10.35 3.94 0.86
C GLY A 67 -10.59 3.60 2.33
N GLU A 68 -11.72 4.00 2.88
CA GLU A 68 -12.13 3.63 4.24
C GLU A 68 -12.36 2.12 4.36
N GLN A 69 -13.06 1.51 3.39
CA GLN A 69 -13.28 0.05 3.36
C GLN A 69 -11.97 -0.72 3.23
N TYR A 70 -11.04 -0.25 2.39
CA TYR A 70 -9.73 -0.85 2.23
C TYR A 70 -8.96 -0.89 3.56
N ILE A 71 -8.88 0.24 4.28
CA ILE A 71 -8.19 0.28 5.58
C ILE A 71 -8.87 -0.60 6.61
N LEU A 72 -10.20 -0.59 6.67
CA LEU A 72 -10.97 -1.45 7.57
C LEU A 72 -10.70 -2.94 7.32
N ALA A 73 -10.64 -3.35 6.06
CA ALA A 73 -10.32 -4.71 5.66
C ALA A 73 -8.88 -5.10 6.04
N GLU A 74 -7.90 -4.25 5.74
CA GLU A 74 -6.49 -4.48 6.07
C GLU A 74 -6.25 -4.60 7.59
N LEU A 75 -6.92 -3.77 8.39
CA LEU A 75 -6.86 -3.88 9.86
C LEU A 75 -7.35 -5.27 10.33
N GLN A 76 -8.48 -5.74 9.83
CA GLN A 76 -9.04 -7.04 10.21
C GLN A 76 -8.23 -8.22 9.64
N GLU A 77 -7.62 -8.05 8.48
CA GLU A 77 -6.81 -9.10 7.86
C GLU A 77 -5.46 -9.28 8.54
N ARG A 78 -4.82 -8.17 8.93
CA ARG A 78 -3.42 -8.15 9.37
C ARG A 78 -3.25 -8.04 10.88
N THR A 79 -4.35 -7.90 11.62
CA THR A 79 -4.35 -7.87 13.09
C THR A 79 -5.40 -8.82 13.65
N LYS A 80 -5.47 -8.94 14.96
CA LYS A 80 -6.52 -9.71 15.67
C LYS A 80 -7.61 -8.78 16.23
N ILE A 81 -7.73 -7.56 15.71
CA ILE A 81 -8.76 -6.63 16.15
C ILE A 81 -10.12 -7.11 15.65
N VAL A 82 -10.98 -7.50 16.57
CA VAL A 82 -12.35 -7.99 16.30
C VAL A 82 -13.44 -7.09 16.91
N ASP A 83 -13.06 -6.21 17.84
CA ASP A 83 -14.02 -5.30 18.49
C ASP A 83 -14.39 -4.14 17.56
N PRO A 84 -15.68 -3.92 17.25
CA PRO A 84 -16.08 -2.84 16.35
C PRO A 84 -15.76 -1.45 16.92
N ASN A 85 -15.74 -1.25 18.24
CA ASN A 85 -15.36 0.02 18.84
C ASN A 85 -13.87 0.30 18.69
N ALA A 86 -13.02 -0.73 18.71
CA ALA A 86 -11.60 -0.60 18.44
C ALA A 86 -11.35 -0.17 16.98
N LEU A 87 -11.95 -0.89 16.03
CA LEU A 87 -11.90 -0.57 14.59
C LEU A 87 -12.40 0.85 14.33
N ALA A 88 -13.58 1.17 14.86
CA ALA A 88 -14.18 2.50 14.73
C ALA A 88 -13.30 3.61 15.31
N THR A 89 -12.60 3.34 16.42
CA THR A 89 -11.68 4.31 17.04
C THR A 89 -10.47 4.56 16.14
N ILE A 90 -9.88 3.54 15.57
CA ILE A 90 -8.76 3.68 14.61
C ILE A 90 -9.22 4.48 13.40
N MET A 91 -10.36 4.11 12.79
CA MET A 91 -10.94 4.80 11.63
C MET A 91 -11.25 6.28 11.92
N GLY A 92 -11.82 6.57 13.09
CA GLY A 92 -12.13 7.94 13.50
C GLY A 92 -10.88 8.82 13.68
N ASN A 93 -9.79 8.22 14.16
CA ASN A 93 -8.51 8.91 14.28
C ASN A 93 -7.89 9.19 12.90
N ILE A 94 -7.87 8.23 11.98
CA ILE A 94 -7.38 8.44 10.60
C ILE A 94 -8.22 9.54 9.90
N LYS A 95 -9.54 9.53 10.10
CA LYS A 95 -10.42 10.58 9.55
C LYS A 95 -10.04 11.97 10.04
N GLN A 96 -9.71 12.12 11.31
CA GLN A 96 -9.27 13.40 11.86
C GLN A 96 -7.94 13.86 11.31
N GLU A 97 -7.00 12.93 11.10
CA GLU A 97 -5.65 13.26 10.63
C GLU A 97 -5.64 13.68 9.15
N SER A 98 -6.29 12.91 8.30
CA SER A 98 -6.12 13.04 6.84
C SER A 98 -7.40 12.93 6.02
N LYS A 99 -8.52 12.59 6.62
CA LYS A 99 -9.75 12.18 5.90
C LYS A 99 -9.47 11.02 4.92
N PHE A 100 -8.58 10.11 5.30
CA PHE A 100 -8.13 8.96 4.49
C PHE A 100 -7.36 9.32 3.21
N ILE A 101 -6.77 10.51 3.17
CA ILE A 101 -6.03 10.99 2.03
C ILE A 101 -4.54 10.68 2.23
N PRO A 102 -3.93 9.76 1.44
CA PRO A 102 -2.56 9.33 1.68
C PRO A 102 -1.51 10.35 1.25
N ASN A 103 -1.78 11.16 0.25
CA ASN A 103 -0.83 12.15 -0.27
C ASN A 103 -1.07 13.57 0.25
N ILE A 104 -1.61 13.70 1.46
CA ILE A 104 -1.84 14.99 2.10
C ILE A 104 -0.66 15.38 2.99
N CYS A 105 -0.09 16.56 2.72
CA CYS A 105 0.90 17.21 3.56
C CYS A 105 0.21 18.18 4.54
N GLU A 106 0.84 18.51 5.65
CA GLU A 106 0.34 19.52 6.59
C GLU A 106 -0.02 20.82 5.86
N GLY A 107 -1.13 21.43 6.26
CA GLY A 107 -1.69 22.58 5.53
C GLY A 107 -2.61 22.22 4.37
N GLY A 108 -2.74 20.92 4.03
CA GLY A 108 -3.74 20.41 3.08
C GLY A 108 -3.25 20.24 1.64
N ALA A 109 -1.98 20.53 1.36
CA ALA A 109 -1.40 20.31 0.03
C ALA A 109 -1.40 18.81 -0.34
N ARG A 110 -1.75 18.49 -1.61
CA ARG A 110 -1.68 17.14 -2.19
C ARG A 110 -0.37 17.00 -2.93
N VAL A 111 0.57 16.29 -2.36
CA VAL A 111 1.93 16.13 -2.89
C VAL A 111 2.42 14.70 -2.72
N ASN A 112 3.43 14.32 -3.49
CA ASN A 112 4.11 13.04 -3.25
C ASN A 112 4.91 13.08 -1.95
N TYR A 113 5.30 11.90 -1.47
CA TYR A 113 6.06 11.77 -0.24
C TYR A 113 7.30 12.66 -0.20
N GLU A 114 8.09 12.68 -1.28
CA GLU A 114 9.35 13.43 -1.36
C GLU A 114 9.15 14.95 -1.36
N ASP A 115 7.97 15.41 -1.73
CA ASP A 115 7.65 16.84 -1.88
C ASP A 115 7.05 17.46 -0.59
N CYS A 116 6.70 16.65 0.41
CA CYS A 116 6.23 17.12 1.71
C CYS A 116 7.43 17.44 2.61
N LEU A 117 7.93 18.64 2.56
CA LEU A 117 9.17 19.04 3.22
C LEU A 117 9.00 19.43 4.70
N THR A 118 7.77 19.68 5.15
CA THR A 118 7.49 20.14 6.52
C THR A 118 6.16 19.58 7.03
N GLY A 119 6.12 19.34 8.34
CA GLY A 119 4.90 18.95 9.04
C GLY A 119 4.53 17.47 8.89
N GLY A 120 3.25 17.17 9.09
CA GLY A 120 2.71 15.84 9.00
C GLY A 120 2.41 15.41 7.58
N TYR A 121 2.56 14.13 7.28
CA TYR A 121 2.26 13.55 5.97
C TYR A 121 1.35 12.32 6.08
N GLY A 122 0.40 12.22 5.16
CA GLY A 122 -0.36 11.03 4.89
C GLY A 122 -1.42 10.67 5.93
N LEU A 123 -1.81 9.40 5.93
CA LEU A 123 -3.00 8.87 6.62
C LEU A 123 -3.10 9.25 8.11
N ILE A 124 -2.01 9.22 8.83
CA ILE A 124 -1.99 9.56 10.26
C ILE A 124 -1.08 10.74 10.58
N GLN A 125 -0.75 11.53 9.57
CA GLN A 125 0.09 12.72 9.69
C GLN A 125 1.40 12.42 10.42
N TRP A 126 2.24 11.56 9.82
CA TRP A 126 3.58 11.28 10.35
C TRP A 126 4.41 12.56 10.42
N THR A 127 4.51 13.15 11.60
CA THR A 127 5.08 14.48 11.81
C THR A 127 6.55 14.45 12.20
N THR A 128 6.95 13.49 13.05
CA THR A 128 8.36 13.43 13.47
C THR A 128 9.24 12.91 12.35
N TYR A 129 10.45 13.48 12.22
CA TYR A 129 11.41 13.08 11.18
C TYR A 129 11.59 11.56 11.08
N ASN A 130 11.75 10.87 12.21
CA ASN A 130 11.95 9.42 12.21
C ASN A 130 10.72 8.66 11.71
N ARG A 131 9.52 9.04 12.11
CA ARG A 131 8.30 8.36 11.65
C ARG A 131 8.08 8.56 10.15
N TYR A 132 8.29 9.79 9.67
CA TYR A 132 8.20 10.11 8.24
C TYR A 132 9.27 9.35 7.44
N LYS A 133 10.53 9.42 7.85
CA LYS A 133 11.63 8.72 7.20
C LYS A 133 11.40 7.20 7.14
N ASN A 134 10.93 6.62 8.25
CA ASN A 134 10.65 5.19 8.33
C ASN A 134 9.53 4.73 7.36
N LEU A 135 8.56 5.59 7.02
CA LEU A 135 7.58 5.30 5.97
C LEU A 135 8.28 5.09 4.62
N GLY A 136 9.18 6.01 4.23
CA GLY A 136 9.94 5.87 2.99
C GLY A 136 10.85 4.65 2.98
N GLU A 137 11.57 4.40 4.07
CA GLU A 137 12.44 3.22 4.22
C GLU A 137 11.65 1.90 4.16
N PHE A 138 10.48 1.86 4.80
CA PHE A 138 9.58 0.72 4.73
C PHE A 138 9.13 0.45 3.29
N CYS A 139 8.65 1.48 2.60
CA CYS A 139 8.19 1.31 1.23
C CYS A 139 9.32 0.95 0.25
N ASN A 140 10.52 1.50 0.45
CA ASN A 140 11.69 1.08 -0.31
C ASN A 140 12.01 -0.40 -0.09
N LYS A 141 12.00 -0.87 1.17
CA LYS A 141 12.27 -2.26 1.53
C LYS A 141 11.23 -3.25 0.99
N TYR A 142 9.97 -2.87 1.02
CA TYR A 142 8.83 -3.76 0.70
C TYR A 142 8.17 -3.45 -0.64
N SER A 143 8.84 -2.66 -1.49
CA SER A 143 8.40 -2.32 -2.86
C SER A 143 6.98 -1.74 -2.88
N CYS A 144 6.72 -0.72 -2.04
CA CYS A 144 5.46 0.02 -2.05
C CYS A 144 5.69 1.51 -2.33
N ASP A 145 4.64 2.22 -2.71
CA ASP A 145 4.66 3.67 -2.86
C ASP A 145 4.29 4.35 -1.54
N PRO A 146 5.16 5.18 -0.92
CA PRO A 146 4.88 5.89 0.32
C PRO A 146 3.80 6.96 0.19
N SER A 147 3.41 7.34 -1.03
CA SER A 147 2.31 8.26 -1.31
C SER A 147 0.95 7.56 -1.50
N SER A 148 0.95 6.23 -1.55
CA SER A 148 -0.26 5.44 -1.81
C SER A 148 -1.00 5.05 -0.53
N LEU A 149 -2.31 4.80 -0.68
CA LEU A 149 -3.14 4.27 0.39
C LEU A 149 -2.63 2.91 0.88
N GLU A 150 -2.25 2.04 -0.05
CA GLU A 150 -1.74 0.70 0.25
C GLU A 150 -0.43 0.76 1.05
N GLY A 151 0.57 1.48 0.54
CA GLY A 151 1.88 1.59 1.17
C GLY A 151 1.77 2.15 2.59
N GLN A 152 0.98 3.19 2.78
CA GLN A 152 0.79 3.81 4.08
C GLN A 152 -0.03 2.97 5.05
N THR A 153 -1.05 2.26 4.58
CA THR A 153 -1.81 1.32 5.45
C THR A 153 -0.90 0.18 5.92
N ARG A 154 -0.11 -0.40 5.02
CA ARG A 154 0.87 -1.43 5.37
C ARG A 154 1.91 -0.91 6.37
N TYR A 155 2.45 0.29 6.17
CA TYR A 155 3.39 0.89 7.12
C TYR A 155 2.72 1.18 8.46
N MET A 156 1.56 1.81 8.46
CA MET A 156 0.80 2.15 9.67
C MET A 156 0.59 0.95 10.59
N ILE A 157 0.18 -0.19 10.03
CA ILE A 157 -0.03 -1.42 10.80
C ILE A 157 1.30 -1.97 11.33
N ASN A 158 2.41 -1.82 10.60
CA ASN A 158 3.71 -2.38 10.96
C ASN A 158 4.64 -1.41 11.70
N GLU A 159 4.28 -0.15 11.86
CA GLU A 159 5.14 0.79 12.58
C GLU A 159 5.23 0.45 14.07
N ASN A 160 6.41 0.66 14.67
CA ASN A 160 6.68 0.31 16.06
C ASN A 160 5.69 0.96 17.04
N ASN A 161 5.23 2.18 16.76
CA ASN A 161 4.29 2.89 17.64
C ASN A 161 2.93 2.19 17.66
N PHE A 162 2.43 1.74 16.51
CA PHE A 162 1.17 0.99 16.45
C PHE A 162 1.33 -0.40 17.05
N GLN A 163 2.38 -1.13 16.69
CA GLN A 163 2.62 -2.49 17.19
C GLN A 163 2.72 -2.56 18.72
N ARG A 164 3.31 -1.54 19.35
CA ARG A 164 3.43 -1.48 20.80
C ARG A 164 2.08 -1.39 21.53
N ILE A 165 1.08 -0.73 20.90
CA ILE A 165 -0.26 -0.55 21.51
C ILE A 165 -1.30 -1.48 20.90
N LEU A 166 -0.96 -2.23 19.87
CA LEU A 166 -1.87 -3.15 19.18
C LEU A 166 -2.57 -4.14 20.13
N PRO A 167 -1.90 -4.74 21.13
CA PRO A 167 -2.59 -5.60 22.10
C PRO A 167 -3.74 -4.92 22.86
N GLU A 168 -3.68 -3.61 23.06
CA GLU A 168 -4.78 -2.86 23.71
C GLU A 168 -5.99 -2.73 22.76
N PHE A 169 -5.79 -2.72 21.43
CA PHE A 169 -6.87 -2.75 20.45
C PHE A 169 -7.38 -4.16 20.13
N GLU A 170 -6.56 -5.19 20.34
CA GLU A 170 -6.94 -6.60 20.14
C GLU A 170 -7.77 -7.16 21.31
N GLY A 171 -7.94 -6.41 22.39
CA GLY A 171 -8.91 -6.66 23.44
C GLY A 171 -10.34 -6.48 22.96
N SER A 172 -11.31 -6.77 23.80
CA SER A 172 -12.74 -6.63 23.48
C SER A 172 -13.55 -6.07 24.63
N GLY A 173 -14.75 -5.56 24.31
CA GLY A 173 -15.71 -5.10 25.27
C GLY A 173 -15.46 -3.70 25.84
N LEU A 174 -14.55 -2.93 25.24
CA LEU A 174 -14.32 -1.55 25.65
C LEU A 174 -15.20 -0.61 24.80
N THR A 175 -15.52 0.53 25.39
CA THR A 175 -16.21 1.64 24.69
C THR A 175 -15.23 2.40 23.81
N VAL A 176 -15.75 3.11 22.80
CA VAL A 176 -14.97 4.06 21.98
C VAL A 176 -14.13 4.99 22.87
N LYS A 177 -14.72 5.54 23.92
CA LYS A 177 -14.02 6.44 24.86
C LYS A 177 -12.79 5.78 25.51
N GLN A 178 -12.89 4.50 25.86
CA GLN A 178 -11.78 3.75 26.46
C GLN A 178 -10.69 3.45 25.40
N TYR A 179 -11.09 3.10 24.16
CA TYR A 179 -10.13 2.91 23.07
C TYR A 179 -9.42 4.20 22.62
N MET A 180 -9.97 5.38 22.93
CA MET A 180 -9.23 6.65 22.72
C MET A 180 -7.94 6.75 23.53
N VAL A 181 -7.77 5.96 24.61
CA VAL A 181 -6.53 5.95 25.40
C VAL A 181 -5.36 5.33 24.60
N PRO A 182 -5.44 4.08 24.09
CA PRO A 182 -4.40 3.54 23.22
C PRO A 182 -4.24 4.35 21.94
N ALA A 183 -5.31 4.92 21.37
CA ALA A 183 -5.22 5.78 20.20
C ALA A 183 -4.35 7.03 20.48
N TYR A 184 -4.48 7.64 21.68
CA TYR A 184 -3.61 8.74 22.08
C TYR A 184 -2.15 8.32 22.26
N LYS A 185 -1.89 7.15 22.86
CA LYS A 185 -0.53 6.61 22.99
C LYS A 185 0.13 6.35 21.62
N TRP A 186 -0.68 5.98 20.62
CA TRP A 186 -0.21 5.74 19.27
C TRP A 186 0.15 7.03 18.52
N LEU A 187 -0.78 7.99 18.49
CA LEU A 187 -0.69 9.19 17.65
C LEU A 187 -0.05 10.39 18.35
N GLY A 188 -0.26 10.55 19.64
CA GLY A 188 0.34 11.63 20.43
C GLY A 188 -0.17 13.02 20.04
N TRP A 189 -1.45 13.18 19.70
CA TRP A 189 -1.99 14.48 19.29
C TRP A 189 -1.96 15.52 20.39
N GLY A 190 -1.65 16.77 20.03
CA GLY A 190 -1.76 17.93 20.95
C GLY A 190 -3.21 18.39 21.15
N ILE A 191 -4.02 18.37 20.07
CA ILE A 191 -5.45 18.74 20.07
C ILE A 191 -6.27 17.51 19.71
N LYS A 192 -7.23 17.13 20.54
CA LYS A 192 -8.09 15.97 20.33
C LYS A 192 -8.94 16.09 19.04
N GLY A 193 -9.41 17.29 18.72
CA GLY A 193 -10.31 17.52 17.60
C GLY A 193 -11.59 16.67 17.70
N ASN A 194 -12.08 16.22 16.54
CA ASN A 194 -13.31 15.43 16.42
C ASN A 194 -13.07 13.90 16.39
N ARG A 195 -11.89 13.41 16.81
CA ARG A 195 -11.52 11.98 16.74
C ARG A 195 -12.57 11.06 17.35
N GLU A 196 -12.99 11.39 18.59
CA GLU A 196 -13.98 10.59 19.31
C GLU A 196 -15.37 10.67 18.65
N LEU A 197 -15.77 11.85 18.15
CA LEU A 197 -17.01 12.00 17.38
C LEU A 197 -17.00 11.14 16.11
N TYR A 198 -15.89 11.17 15.36
CA TYR A 198 -15.74 10.34 14.17
C TYR A 198 -15.72 8.84 14.53
N ALA A 199 -15.08 8.46 15.62
CA ALA A 199 -15.10 7.07 16.09
C ALA A 199 -16.54 6.61 16.40
N TYR A 200 -17.35 7.42 17.08
CA TYR A 200 -18.76 7.10 17.31
C TYR A 200 -19.59 7.06 16.02
N GLN A 201 -19.24 7.86 15.01
CA GLN A 201 -19.89 7.77 13.69
C GLN A 201 -19.57 6.45 13.01
N TYR A 202 -18.31 6.00 13.06
CA TYR A 202 -17.92 4.70 12.50
C TYR A 202 -18.52 3.53 13.27
N SER A 203 -18.58 3.58 14.61
CA SER A 203 -19.17 2.49 15.38
C SER A 203 -20.65 2.24 15.05
N LYS A 204 -21.35 3.23 14.51
CA LYS A 204 -22.73 3.10 14.03
C LYS A 204 -22.83 2.61 12.58
N LYS A 205 -21.75 2.72 11.80
CA LYS A 205 -21.69 2.31 10.38
C LYS A 205 -21.17 0.90 10.20
N LEU A 206 -20.43 0.38 11.20
CA LEU A 206 -19.89 -0.98 11.15
C LEU A 206 -21.04 -1.97 11.37
N VAL A 207 -21.28 -2.81 10.38
CA VAL A 207 -22.29 -3.87 10.41
C VAL A 207 -21.62 -5.23 10.31
N HIS A 208 -22.17 -6.20 11.02
CA HIS A 208 -21.75 -7.58 10.91
C HIS A 208 -22.56 -8.27 9.80
N PRO A 209 -21.95 -8.98 8.86
CA PRO A 209 -22.63 -9.52 7.68
C PRO A 209 -23.70 -10.60 7.99
N PHE A 210 -23.84 -11.01 9.24
CA PHE A 210 -24.79 -12.06 9.66
C PHE A 210 -25.89 -11.59 10.60
N TYR A 211 -26.18 -10.28 10.63
CA TYR A 211 -27.32 -9.70 11.37
C TYR A 211 -28.16 -8.83 10.47
#